data_7108a1bc7a6630b36e07c7ba3006ccdf
#
_entry.id   7108a1bc7a6630b36e07c7ba3006ccdf
#
_cell.length_a   1.000
_cell.length_b   1.000
_cell.length_c   1.000
_cell.angle_alpha   90.00
_cell.angle_beta   90.00
_cell.angle_gamma   90.00
#
_symmetry.space_group_name_H-M   'P 1'
#
loop_
_entity.id
_entity.type
_entity.pdbx_description
1 polymer ?
#
loop_
_entity_poly.entity_id
_entity_poly.type
_entity_poly.pdbx_seq_one_letter_code
_entity_poly.pdbx_strand_id
1 'polypeptide(L)'
;MAMKTHSAAWYDSMYNNRALVPDHAAHFADWSKTSADARAALKCTLDIAYGDGPNETLDIFPASKPNAPVVFFIHGGYWRSLDKADHSFVAPPLHDMGVCVVVVNYALCPGSAELPVTIPDIAHQMVKAMAWTWHHIAHYGGNPKNVTVAGHSAGGHLAAMMLACDWKRVDPRMPAHWIQKALSISGLYDLTPLRKTPFLQDSLRLTAKHARMASPALWPRPRKGVLYTVAGGDESPEFLRHNRLIHQ
;
A
#
# COMPACT_ATOMS: atom_id res chain seq x y z
N MET A 1 -8.32 26.01 7.38
CA MET A 1 -8.91 26.59 6.16
C MET A 1 -10.00 25.66 5.63
N ALA A 2 -11.21 26.18 5.35
CA ALA A 2 -12.24 25.38 4.69
C ALA A 2 -11.77 25.04 3.26
N MET A 3 -11.82 23.77 2.87
CA MET A 3 -11.49 23.35 1.50
C MET A 3 -12.47 24.04 0.52
N LYS A 4 -11.94 24.70 -0.51
CA LYS A 4 -12.77 25.15 -1.64
C LYS A 4 -13.54 23.98 -2.20
N THR A 5 -14.83 24.14 -2.40
CA THR A 5 -15.67 23.15 -3.07
C THR A 5 -15.47 23.30 -4.57
N HIS A 6 -14.96 22.26 -5.22
CA HIS A 6 -14.78 22.19 -6.66
C HIS A 6 -15.92 21.40 -7.33
N SER A 7 -16.00 21.46 -8.65
CA SER A 7 -16.95 20.66 -9.43
C SER A 7 -16.55 19.17 -9.46
N ALA A 8 -17.50 18.29 -9.74
CA ALA A 8 -17.24 16.86 -9.93
C ALA A 8 -16.19 16.61 -11.02
N ALA A 9 -16.29 17.32 -12.16
CA ALA A 9 -15.32 17.24 -13.24
C ALA A 9 -13.91 17.66 -12.81
N TRP A 10 -13.78 18.64 -11.92
CA TRP A 10 -12.49 19.02 -11.35
C TRP A 10 -11.90 17.88 -10.51
N TYR A 11 -12.70 17.22 -9.66
CA TYR A 11 -12.20 16.09 -8.88
C TYR A 11 -11.78 14.94 -9.79
N ASP A 12 -12.53 14.62 -10.83
CA ASP A 12 -12.12 13.61 -11.80
C ASP A 12 -10.80 13.97 -12.50
N SER A 13 -10.64 15.22 -12.96
CA SER A 13 -9.39 15.63 -13.61
C SER A 13 -8.18 15.60 -12.68
N MET A 14 -8.37 15.74 -11.37
CA MET A 14 -7.28 15.72 -10.38
C MET A 14 -6.90 14.32 -9.91
N TYR A 15 -7.83 13.36 -9.94
CA TYR A 15 -7.62 12.03 -9.38
C TYR A 15 -7.64 10.90 -10.41
N ASN A 16 -8.11 11.11 -11.64
CA ASN A 16 -8.15 10.07 -12.67
C ASN A 16 -6.80 9.96 -13.41
N ASN A 17 -5.80 9.39 -12.72
CA ASN A 17 -4.45 9.24 -13.26
C ASN A 17 -4.40 8.43 -14.55
N ARG A 18 -5.31 7.45 -14.74
CA ARG A 18 -5.37 6.68 -15.99
C ARG A 18 -5.76 7.53 -17.18
N ALA A 19 -6.59 8.56 -16.97
CA ALA A 19 -6.93 9.51 -18.03
C ALA A 19 -5.78 10.50 -18.30
N LEU A 20 -4.90 10.75 -17.32
CA LEU A 20 -3.75 11.65 -17.44
C LEU A 20 -2.53 10.95 -18.08
N VAL A 21 -2.51 9.62 -18.12
CA VAL A 21 -1.43 8.81 -18.70
C VAL A 21 -2.02 7.94 -19.80
N PRO A 22 -2.06 8.41 -21.05
CA PRO A 22 -2.73 7.71 -22.18
C PRO A 22 -2.20 6.30 -22.44
N ASP A 23 -0.93 6.05 -22.18
CA ASP A 23 -0.24 4.77 -22.36
C ASP A 23 -0.20 3.91 -21.08
N HIS A 24 -1.00 4.23 -20.05
CA HIS A 24 -1.04 3.48 -18.80
C HIS A 24 -1.26 1.97 -18.99
N ALA A 25 -1.99 1.56 -20.04
CA ALA A 25 -2.20 0.15 -20.35
C ALA A 25 -0.91 -0.58 -20.73
N ALA A 26 -0.01 0.10 -21.48
CA ALA A 26 1.30 -0.44 -21.82
C ALA A 26 2.18 -0.60 -20.57
N HIS A 27 2.16 0.37 -19.68
CA HIS A 27 2.87 0.27 -18.40
C HIS A 27 2.36 -0.91 -17.55
N PHE A 28 1.05 -1.13 -17.48
CA PHE A 28 0.50 -2.27 -16.72
C PHE A 28 0.88 -3.61 -17.36
N ALA A 29 0.89 -3.70 -18.69
CA ALA A 29 1.34 -4.89 -19.41
C ALA A 29 2.84 -5.17 -19.14
N ASP A 30 3.66 -4.13 -19.11
CA ASP A 30 5.09 -4.25 -18.80
C ASP A 30 5.30 -4.68 -17.33
N TRP A 31 4.56 -4.12 -16.38
CA TRP A 31 4.62 -4.57 -14.98
C TRP A 31 4.24 -6.03 -14.82
N SER A 32 3.16 -6.47 -15.46
CA SER A 32 2.72 -7.86 -15.42
C SER A 32 3.78 -8.80 -16.01
N LYS A 33 4.34 -8.44 -17.17
CA LYS A 33 5.40 -9.21 -17.83
C LYS A 33 6.67 -9.28 -16.98
N THR A 34 7.19 -8.14 -16.54
CA THR A 34 8.43 -8.08 -15.75
C THR A 34 8.26 -8.72 -14.37
N SER A 35 7.04 -8.71 -13.81
CA SER A 35 6.71 -9.46 -12.61
C SER A 35 6.72 -10.97 -12.83
N ALA A 36 6.22 -11.45 -13.97
CA ALA A 36 6.31 -12.86 -14.33
C ALA A 36 7.77 -13.30 -14.52
N ASP A 37 8.56 -12.47 -15.19
CA ASP A 37 10.01 -12.70 -15.36
C ASP A 37 10.73 -12.75 -13.99
N ALA A 38 10.41 -11.85 -13.07
CA ALA A 38 10.97 -11.84 -11.72
C ALA A 38 10.65 -13.12 -10.93
N ARG A 39 9.40 -13.60 -11.00
CA ARG A 39 9.00 -14.87 -10.34
C ARG A 39 9.66 -16.10 -10.96
N ALA A 40 9.96 -16.06 -12.26
CA ALA A 40 10.68 -17.13 -12.94
C ALA A 40 12.17 -17.15 -12.63
N ALA A 41 12.77 -15.96 -12.44
CA ALA A 41 14.21 -15.80 -12.23
C ALA A 41 14.65 -15.96 -10.77
N LEU A 42 13.83 -15.57 -9.81
CA LEU A 42 14.16 -15.57 -8.39
C LEU A 42 13.49 -16.75 -7.65
N LYS A 43 14.20 -17.28 -6.66
CA LYS A 43 13.55 -18.17 -5.68
C LYS A 43 12.47 -17.38 -4.96
N CYS A 44 11.24 -17.90 -4.98
CA CYS A 44 10.12 -17.29 -4.27
C CYS A 44 9.16 -18.35 -3.72
N THR A 45 8.38 -17.95 -2.73
CA THR A 45 7.20 -18.71 -2.25
C THR A 45 5.99 -17.84 -2.49
N LEU A 46 5.08 -18.34 -3.30
CA LEU A 46 3.89 -17.60 -3.75
C LEU A 46 2.65 -18.00 -2.94
N ASP A 47 1.65 -17.13 -2.93
CA ASP A 47 0.30 -17.35 -2.41
C ASP A 47 0.23 -17.84 -0.96
N ILE A 48 1.14 -17.33 -0.13
CA ILE A 48 1.15 -17.67 1.30
C ILE A 48 -0.03 -16.93 1.96
N ALA A 49 -0.97 -17.67 2.54
CA ALA A 49 -2.12 -17.10 3.23
C ALA A 49 -1.69 -16.42 4.54
N TYR A 50 -2.13 -15.19 4.74
CA TYR A 50 -2.02 -14.47 6.01
C TYR A 50 -3.38 -14.31 6.73
N GLY A 51 -4.45 -14.71 6.08
CA GLY A 51 -5.81 -14.70 6.57
C GLY A 51 -6.71 -15.65 5.77
N ASP A 52 -8.01 -15.61 6.03
CA ASP A 52 -8.98 -16.57 5.48
C ASP A 52 -9.61 -16.12 4.16
N GLY A 53 -9.44 -14.85 3.79
CA GLY A 53 -9.99 -14.29 2.56
C GLY A 53 -9.18 -14.72 1.33
N PRO A 54 -9.81 -14.84 0.14
CA PRO A 54 -9.14 -15.35 -1.06
C PRO A 54 -7.96 -14.47 -1.52
N ASN A 55 -7.99 -13.17 -1.21
CA ASN A 55 -6.93 -12.21 -1.52
C ASN A 55 -6.04 -11.90 -0.29
N GLU A 56 -6.26 -12.54 0.84
CA GLU A 56 -5.40 -12.41 2.02
C GLU A 56 -4.15 -13.30 1.86
N THR A 57 -3.37 -13.04 0.80
CA THR A 57 -2.15 -13.77 0.45
C THR A 57 -0.97 -12.83 0.23
N LEU A 58 0.23 -13.35 0.34
CA LEU A 58 1.47 -12.64 0.05
C LEU A 58 2.49 -13.56 -0.64
N ASP A 59 3.42 -12.94 -1.37
CA ASP A 59 4.56 -13.61 -2.00
C ASP A 59 5.84 -13.19 -1.30
N ILE A 60 6.78 -14.12 -1.11
CA ILE A 60 8.06 -13.86 -0.47
C ILE A 60 9.19 -14.23 -1.42
N PHE A 61 10.12 -13.29 -1.59
CA PHE A 61 11.38 -13.44 -2.29
C PHE A 61 12.50 -13.37 -1.23
N PRO A 62 13.01 -14.52 -0.75
CA PRO A 62 14.05 -14.58 0.27
C PRO A 62 15.34 -13.94 -0.22
N ALA A 63 16.07 -13.26 0.66
CA ALA A 63 17.42 -12.80 0.34
C ALA A 63 18.39 -13.97 0.30
N SER A 64 19.56 -13.76 -0.33
CA SER A 64 20.63 -14.75 -0.42
C SER A 64 21.27 -15.07 0.95
N LYS A 65 21.15 -14.18 1.95
CA LYS A 65 21.70 -14.33 3.29
C LYS A 65 20.59 -14.31 4.35
N PRO A 66 20.72 -15.08 5.44
CA PRO A 66 19.77 -15.04 6.54
C PRO A 66 19.82 -13.71 7.31
N ASN A 67 18.77 -13.44 8.08
CA ASN A 67 18.62 -12.23 8.88
C ASN A 67 18.66 -10.93 8.05
N ALA A 68 18.18 -11.02 6.81
CA ALA A 68 18.18 -9.93 5.84
C ALA A 68 17.17 -8.83 6.22
N PRO A 69 17.42 -7.55 5.89
CA PRO A 69 16.39 -6.53 5.97
C PRO A 69 15.19 -6.93 5.11
N VAL A 70 14.00 -6.50 5.50
CA VAL A 70 12.75 -6.83 4.82
C VAL A 70 12.13 -5.58 4.23
N VAL A 71 11.72 -5.65 2.97
CA VAL A 71 10.80 -4.69 2.37
C VAL A 71 9.44 -5.36 2.20
N PHE A 72 8.43 -4.80 2.84
CA PHE A 72 7.04 -5.19 2.70
C PHE A 72 6.36 -4.21 1.73
N PHE A 73 6.07 -4.67 0.52
CA PHE A 73 5.55 -3.84 -0.56
C PHE A 73 4.04 -4.02 -0.75
N ILE A 74 3.31 -2.90 -0.80
CA ILE A 74 1.86 -2.84 -0.97
C ILE A 74 1.55 -2.20 -2.32
N HIS A 75 0.79 -2.89 -3.17
CA HIS A 75 0.45 -2.41 -4.51
C HIS A 75 -0.59 -1.29 -4.51
N GLY A 76 -0.67 -0.58 -5.63
CA GLY A 76 -1.64 0.47 -5.88
C GLY A 76 -2.97 -0.03 -6.44
N GLY A 77 -3.66 0.83 -7.22
CA GLY A 77 -4.91 0.49 -7.92
C GLY A 77 -6.17 1.03 -7.26
N TYR A 78 -6.10 2.13 -6.55
CA TYR A 78 -7.24 2.77 -5.86
C TYR A 78 -8.06 1.81 -4.99
N TRP A 79 -7.40 0.86 -4.32
CA TRP A 79 -8.04 -0.16 -3.47
C TRP A 79 -9.11 -0.99 -4.18
N ARG A 80 -9.17 -0.98 -5.52
CA ARG A 80 -10.22 -1.61 -6.33
C ARG A 80 -9.72 -2.39 -7.54
N SER A 81 -8.42 -2.40 -7.77
CA SER A 81 -7.82 -3.06 -8.94
C SER A 81 -6.35 -3.40 -8.70
N LEU A 82 -5.75 -4.15 -9.60
CA LEU A 82 -4.40 -4.70 -9.58
C LEU A 82 -4.25 -5.83 -8.54
N ASP A 83 -3.10 -6.47 -8.58
CA ASP A 83 -2.79 -7.66 -7.79
C ASP A 83 -1.29 -7.66 -7.43
N LYS A 84 -0.90 -8.39 -6.38
CA LYS A 84 0.51 -8.60 -6.03
C LYS A 84 1.31 -9.21 -7.18
N ALA A 85 0.66 -10.04 -8.01
CA ALA A 85 1.27 -10.67 -9.16
C ALA A 85 1.76 -9.68 -10.21
N ASP A 86 1.15 -8.48 -10.28
CA ASP A 86 1.59 -7.39 -11.17
C ASP A 86 2.77 -6.59 -10.60
N HIS A 87 3.23 -6.90 -9.38
CA HIS A 87 4.20 -6.07 -8.66
C HIS A 87 5.45 -6.83 -8.20
N SER A 88 5.62 -8.10 -8.60
CA SER A 88 6.84 -8.86 -8.30
C SER A 88 8.10 -8.24 -8.93
N PHE A 89 7.94 -7.35 -9.91
CA PHE A 89 9.05 -6.61 -10.54
C PHE A 89 9.86 -5.76 -9.56
N VAL A 90 9.32 -5.43 -8.38
CA VAL A 90 10.07 -4.72 -7.33
C VAL A 90 11.12 -5.60 -6.65
N ALA A 91 10.99 -6.93 -6.77
CA ALA A 91 11.85 -7.86 -6.04
C ALA A 91 13.30 -7.94 -6.57
N PRO A 92 13.59 -8.03 -7.87
CA PRO A 92 14.96 -8.22 -8.35
C PRO A 92 15.95 -7.16 -7.85
N PRO A 93 15.73 -5.84 -8.02
CA PRO A 93 16.69 -4.84 -7.57
C PRO A 93 16.89 -4.84 -6.05
N LEU A 94 15.86 -5.14 -5.28
CA LEU A 94 15.96 -5.24 -3.81
C LEU A 94 16.68 -6.53 -3.39
N HIS A 95 16.40 -7.64 -4.06
CA HIS A 95 17.09 -8.92 -3.83
C HIS A 95 18.60 -8.80 -4.09
N ASP A 96 19.01 -8.11 -5.15
CA ASP A 96 20.41 -7.85 -5.47
C ASP A 96 21.13 -7.02 -4.39
N MET A 97 20.35 -6.19 -3.67
CA MET A 97 20.83 -5.45 -2.49
C MET A 97 20.83 -6.29 -1.20
N GLY A 98 20.46 -7.56 -1.26
CA GLY A 98 20.41 -8.47 -0.11
C GLY A 98 19.16 -8.30 0.76
N VAL A 99 18.07 -7.80 0.20
CA VAL A 99 16.79 -7.58 0.89
C VAL A 99 15.86 -8.78 0.67
N CYS A 100 15.17 -9.22 1.72
CA CYS A 100 14.03 -10.12 1.63
C CYS A 100 12.79 -9.29 1.26
N VAL A 101 12.10 -9.63 0.18
CA VAL A 101 10.96 -8.86 -0.31
C VAL A 101 9.66 -9.62 -0.07
N VAL A 102 8.68 -8.94 0.50
CA VAL A 102 7.29 -9.41 0.66
C VAL A 102 6.41 -8.56 -0.22
N VAL A 103 5.64 -9.17 -1.13
CA VAL A 103 4.65 -8.47 -1.96
C VAL A 103 3.27 -8.96 -1.52
N VAL A 104 2.44 -8.06 -0.99
CA VAL A 104 1.16 -8.41 -0.37
C VAL A 104 -0.01 -8.11 -1.27
N ASN A 105 -1.01 -9.00 -1.23
CA ASN A 105 -2.33 -8.78 -1.81
C ASN A 105 -3.35 -8.39 -0.72
N TYR A 106 -4.50 -7.90 -1.15
CA TYR A 106 -5.61 -7.54 -0.27
C TYR A 106 -6.94 -7.59 -1.06
N ALA A 107 -8.06 -7.68 -0.34
CA ALA A 107 -9.38 -7.61 -0.95
C ALA A 107 -9.63 -6.25 -1.60
N LEU A 108 -10.36 -6.25 -2.71
CA LEU A 108 -10.61 -5.05 -3.49
C LEU A 108 -12.03 -4.52 -3.25
N CYS A 109 -12.15 -3.18 -3.14
CA CYS A 109 -13.44 -2.51 -3.11
C CYS A 109 -14.19 -2.67 -4.45
N PRO A 110 -15.51 -2.80 -4.41
CA PRO A 110 -16.42 -2.78 -3.25
C PRO A 110 -16.60 -4.16 -2.59
N GLY A 111 -15.88 -5.21 -2.99
CA GLY A 111 -16.17 -6.59 -2.65
C GLY A 111 -17.41 -7.12 -3.36
N SER A 112 -18.10 -8.09 -2.77
CA SER A 112 -19.39 -8.59 -3.21
C SER A 112 -20.53 -8.07 -2.34
N ALA A 113 -21.76 -8.44 -2.66
CA ALA A 113 -22.92 -8.11 -1.83
C ALA A 113 -22.88 -8.81 -0.48
N GLU A 114 -22.37 -10.05 -0.48
CA GLU A 114 -22.24 -10.91 0.72
C GLU A 114 -21.01 -10.53 1.56
N LEU A 115 -19.94 -10.08 0.92
CA LEU A 115 -18.68 -9.70 1.54
C LEU A 115 -18.25 -8.31 1.05
N PRO A 116 -18.89 -7.24 1.51
CA PRO A 116 -18.52 -5.89 1.14
C PRO A 116 -17.14 -5.54 1.70
N VAL A 117 -16.35 -4.83 0.89
CA VAL A 117 -14.99 -4.40 1.24
C VAL A 117 -14.91 -2.89 1.23
N THR A 118 -14.36 -2.34 2.30
CA THR A 118 -14.08 -0.91 2.45
C THR A 118 -12.59 -0.65 2.65
N ILE A 119 -12.13 0.61 2.48
CA ILE A 119 -10.72 0.96 2.73
C ILE A 119 -10.28 0.66 4.19
N PRO A 120 -11.10 0.92 5.23
CA PRO A 120 -10.78 0.45 6.58
C PRO A 120 -10.60 -1.07 6.72
N ASP A 121 -11.38 -1.88 6.00
CA ASP A 121 -11.21 -3.34 6.03
C ASP A 121 -9.88 -3.75 5.40
N ILE A 122 -9.50 -3.12 4.28
CA ILE A 122 -8.19 -3.33 3.64
C ILE A 122 -7.05 -2.93 4.59
N ALA A 123 -7.19 -1.81 5.31
CA ALA A 123 -6.19 -1.42 6.32
C ALA A 123 -6.05 -2.47 7.42
N HIS A 124 -7.14 -3.08 7.89
CA HIS A 124 -7.09 -4.19 8.84
C HIS A 124 -6.43 -5.44 8.25
N GLN A 125 -6.65 -5.74 6.97
CA GLN A 125 -5.94 -6.82 6.28
C GLN A 125 -4.44 -6.56 6.24
N MET A 126 -4.00 -5.31 6.01
CA MET A 126 -2.59 -4.95 6.08
C MET A 126 -2.02 -5.15 7.51
N VAL A 127 -2.78 -4.82 8.54
CA VAL A 127 -2.38 -5.10 9.94
C VAL A 127 -2.20 -6.61 10.15
N LYS A 128 -3.11 -7.46 9.66
CA LYS A 128 -2.98 -8.93 9.72
C LYS A 128 -1.72 -9.42 8.97
N ALA A 129 -1.52 -8.97 7.74
CA ALA A 129 -0.38 -9.37 6.91
C ALA A 129 0.96 -8.97 7.54
N MET A 130 1.02 -7.79 8.13
CA MET A 130 2.20 -7.32 8.85
C MET A 130 2.44 -8.12 10.13
N ALA A 131 1.40 -8.42 10.92
CA ALA A 131 1.53 -9.28 12.11
C ALA A 131 1.98 -10.69 11.71
N TRP A 132 1.43 -11.25 10.62
CA TRP A 132 1.90 -12.50 10.06
C TRP A 132 3.40 -12.42 9.71
N THR A 133 3.82 -11.35 9.05
CA THR A 133 5.23 -11.12 8.68
C THR A 133 6.13 -11.07 9.93
N TRP A 134 5.72 -10.40 10.99
CA TRP A 134 6.46 -10.37 12.26
C TRP A 134 6.74 -11.78 12.79
N HIS A 135 5.74 -12.67 12.74
CA HIS A 135 5.87 -14.00 13.32
C HIS A 135 6.59 -15.00 12.43
N HIS A 136 6.56 -14.83 11.10
CA HIS A 136 6.95 -15.87 10.16
C HIS A 136 8.13 -15.54 9.26
N ILE A 137 8.45 -14.27 9.04
CA ILE A 137 9.45 -13.87 8.03
C ILE A 137 10.86 -14.41 8.31
N ALA A 138 11.18 -14.72 9.56
CA ALA A 138 12.45 -15.33 9.94
C ALA A 138 12.65 -16.72 9.30
N HIS A 139 11.57 -17.49 9.08
CA HIS A 139 11.61 -18.78 8.39
C HIS A 139 12.00 -18.65 6.91
N TYR A 140 11.81 -17.45 6.35
CA TYR A 140 12.18 -17.09 4.98
C TYR A 140 13.48 -16.27 4.91
N GLY A 141 14.25 -16.24 6.02
CA GLY A 141 15.53 -15.55 6.09
C GLY A 141 15.44 -14.04 6.32
N GLY A 142 14.26 -13.47 6.47
CA GLY A 142 14.07 -12.05 6.78
C GLY A 142 14.23 -11.74 8.27
N ASN A 143 14.64 -10.52 8.59
CA ASN A 143 14.75 -10.03 9.97
C ASN A 143 13.47 -9.30 10.37
N PRO A 144 12.62 -9.86 11.25
CA PRO A 144 11.39 -9.22 11.69
C PRO A 144 11.60 -7.88 12.42
N LYS A 145 12.81 -7.60 12.90
CA LYS A 145 13.15 -6.35 13.58
C LYS A 145 13.65 -5.26 12.62
N ASN A 146 13.86 -5.57 11.35
CA ASN A 146 14.34 -4.63 10.34
C ASN A 146 13.41 -4.66 9.12
N VAL A 147 12.19 -4.15 9.29
CA VAL A 147 11.14 -4.10 8.26
C VAL A 147 10.90 -2.68 7.83
N THR A 148 10.95 -2.44 6.53
CA THR A 148 10.52 -1.19 5.88
C THR A 148 9.24 -1.49 5.12
N VAL A 149 8.20 -0.70 5.33
CA VAL A 149 6.97 -0.78 4.55
C VAL A 149 7.06 0.17 3.38
N ALA A 150 6.79 -0.30 2.18
CA ALA A 150 6.78 0.50 0.97
C ALA A 150 5.47 0.28 0.21
N GLY A 151 5.04 1.26 -0.57
CA GLY A 151 3.87 1.09 -1.42
C GLY A 151 3.69 2.23 -2.40
N HIS A 152 2.93 1.96 -3.45
CA HIS A 152 2.61 2.91 -4.50
C HIS A 152 1.12 3.29 -4.47
N SER A 153 0.79 4.57 -4.61
CA SER A 153 -0.58 5.08 -4.72
C SER A 153 -1.44 4.66 -3.51
N ALA A 154 -2.48 3.85 -3.68
CA ALA A 154 -3.26 3.24 -2.60
C ALA A 154 -2.37 2.45 -1.63
N GLY A 155 -1.35 1.76 -2.12
CA GLY A 155 -0.35 1.07 -1.28
C GLY A 155 0.52 2.05 -0.50
N GLY A 156 0.86 3.20 -1.07
CA GLY A 156 1.58 4.27 -0.38
C GLY A 156 0.77 4.88 0.77
N HIS A 157 -0.54 5.04 0.58
CA HIS A 157 -1.48 5.38 1.64
C HIS A 157 -1.45 4.33 2.78
N LEU A 158 -1.60 3.05 2.43
CA LEU A 158 -1.58 1.96 3.40
C LEU A 158 -0.23 1.87 4.15
N ALA A 159 0.89 2.11 3.46
CA ALA A 159 2.21 2.16 4.09
C ALA A 159 2.31 3.26 5.16
N ALA A 160 1.75 4.44 4.90
CA ALA A 160 1.68 5.53 5.89
C ALA A 160 0.80 5.15 7.09
N MET A 161 -0.31 4.43 6.87
CA MET A 161 -1.15 3.92 7.96
C MET A 161 -0.40 2.89 8.81
N MET A 162 0.38 1.98 8.20
CA MET A 162 1.15 0.97 8.93
C MET A 162 2.26 1.59 9.79
N LEU A 163 2.87 2.69 9.34
CA LEU A 163 3.83 3.44 10.15
C LEU A 163 3.19 4.04 11.41
N ALA A 164 1.93 4.46 11.33
CA ALA A 164 1.18 5.06 12.43
C ALA A 164 0.53 4.03 13.38
N CYS A 165 0.58 2.74 13.05
CA CYS A 165 -0.06 1.69 13.83
C CYS A 165 0.63 1.48 15.19
N ASP A 166 -0.16 1.33 16.26
CA ASP A 166 0.32 0.87 17.56
C ASP A 166 0.34 -0.67 17.58
N TRP A 167 1.47 -1.23 17.19
CA TRP A 167 1.65 -2.68 17.02
C TRP A 167 1.52 -3.47 18.32
N LYS A 168 1.80 -2.85 19.47
CA LYS A 168 1.61 -3.51 20.78
C LYS A 168 0.14 -3.80 21.08
N ARG A 169 -0.77 -3.02 20.51
CA ARG A 169 -2.23 -3.29 20.60
C ARG A 169 -2.69 -4.39 19.66
N VAL A 170 -1.94 -4.65 18.60
CA VAL A 170 -2.19 -5.76 17.65
C VAL A 170 -1.75 -7.08 18.29
N ASP A 171 -0.51 -7.12 18.80
CA ASP A 171 0.04 -8.25 19.54
C ASP A 171 0.95 -7.71 20.66
N PRO A 172 0.71 -8.08 21.95
CA PRO A 172 1.52 -7.62 23.08
C PRO A 172 3.02 -7.96 22.98
N ARG A 173 3.39 -8.95 22.16
CA ARG A 173 4.79 -9.35 21.92
C ARG A 173 5.51 -8.41 20.94
N MET A 174 4.77 -7.59 20.19
CA MET A 174 5.33 -6.64 19.23
C MET A 174 5.72 -5.32 19.92
N PRO A 175 6.80 -4.66 19.50
CA PRO A 175 7.08 -3.30 19.95
C PRO A 175 6.00 -2.32 19.48
N ALA A 176 5.56 -1.37 20.32
CA ALA A 176 4.51 -0.41 19.97
C ALA A 176 4.83 0.36 18.66
N HIS A 177 6.09 0.70 18.45
CA HIS A 177 6.58 1.37 17.25
C HIS A 177 7.48 0.42 16.44
N TRP A 178 6.95 -0.75 16.07
CA TRP A 178 7.71 -1.76 15.33
C TRP A 178 8.18 -1.22 13.97
N ILE A 179 7.29 -0.66 13.18
CA ILE A 179 7.66 -0.06 11.90
C ILE A 179 8.23 1.33 12.14
N GLN A 180 9.48 1.52 11.73
CA GLN A 180 10.21 2.78 11.89
C GLN A 180 10.55 3.46 10.56
N LYS A 181 10.31 2.78 9.42
CA LYS A 181 10.57 3.30 8.10
C LYS A 181 9.43 2.94 7.17
N ALA A 182 8.88 3.93 6.49
CA ALA A 182 7.93 3.71 5.42
C ALA A 182 8.28 4.58 4.21
N LEU A 183 8.09 4.02 3.00
CA LEU A 183 8.21 4.70 1.72
C LEU A 183 6.85 4.72 1.05
N SER A 184 6.33 5.89 0.80
CA SER A 184 5.08 6.10 0.10
C SER A 184 5.31 6.83 -1.23
N ILE A 185 5.07 6.15 -2.32
CA ILE A 185 5.20 6.67 -3.68
C ILE A 185 3.81 7.08 -4.14
N SER A 186 3.61 8.36 -4.46
CA SER A 186 2.34 8.94 -4.94
C SER A 186 1.14 8.64 -4.03
N GLY A 187 1.35 8.66 -2.71
CA GLY A 187 0.34 8.29 -1.71
C GLY A 187 -0.76 9.33 -1.53
N LEU A 188 -1.89 8.88 -1.03
CA LEU A 188 -3.08 9.70 -0.72
C LEU A 188 -3.29 9.71 0.80
N TYR A 189 -3.31 10.87 1.45
CA TYR A 189 -3.28 10.93 2.92
C TYR A 189 -4.50 11.61 3.55
N ASP A 190 -5.32 12.29 2.74
CA ASP A 190 -6.65 12.79 3.09
C ASP A 190 -7.65 12.28 2.05
N LEU A 191 -8.49 11.32 2.41
CA LEU A 191 -9.45 10.71 1.50
C LEU A 191 -10.76 11.50 1.35
N THR A 192 -10.89 12.63 2.04
CA THR A 192 -12.10 13.46 1.99
C THR A 192 -12.46 13.92 0.57
N PRO A 193 -11.51 14.35 -0.28
CA PRO A 193 -11.80 14.74 -1.66
C PRO A 193 -12.31 13.59 -2.53
N LEU A 194 -11.82 12.37 -2.31
CA LEU A 194 -12.21 11.19 -3.09
C LEU A 194 -13.72 10.88 -2.99
N ARG A 195 -14.37 11.31 -1.91
CA ARG A 195 -15.83 11.20 -1.78
C ARG A 195 -16.60 12.02 -2.82
N LYS A 196 -15.94 12.96 -3.48
CA LYS A 196 -16.52 13.85 -4.49
C LYS A 196 -16.02 13.51 -5.90
N THR A 197 -15.26 12.44 -6.06
CA THR A 197 -14.63 12.00 -7.31
C THR A 197 -15.51 10.96 -7.98
N PRO A 198 -16.26 11.30 -9.04
CA PRO A 198 -17.32 10.45 -9.60
C PRO A 198 -16.86 9.05 -9.99
N PHE A 199 -15.72 8.91 -10.70
CA PHE A 199 -15.25 7.62 -11.19
C PHE A 199 -14.84 6.62 -10.07
N LEU A 200 -14.80 7.05 -8.82
CA LEU A 200 -14.47 6.21 -7.67
C LEU A 200 -15.70 5.83 -6.83
N GLN A 201 -16.85 6.50 -7.00
CA GLN A 201 -17.97 6.36 -6.07
C GLN A 201 -18.56 4.94 -6.05
N ASP A 202 -18.79 4.34 -7.20
CA ASP A 202 -19.43 3.02 -7.32
C ASP A 202 -18.57 1.91 -6.68
N SER A 203 -17.25 2.06 -6.78
CA SER A 203 -16.32 1.06 -6.24
C SER A 203 -15.94 1.32 -4.79
N LEU A 204 -15.59 2.55 -4.42
CA LEU A 204 -15.10 2.81 -3.05
C LEU A 204 -16.24 2.98 -2.04
N ARG A 205 -17.42 3.43 -2.46
CA ARG A 205 -18.58 3.68 -1.59
C ARG A 205 -18.19 4.44 -0.30
N LEU A 206 -17.31 5.42 -0.46
CA LEU A 206 -16.57 6.04 0.63
C LEU A 206 -17.45 6.98 1.45
N THR A 207 -17.82 6.56 2.65
CA THR A 207 -18.58 7.40 3.59
C THR A 207 -17.69 8.47 4.23
N ALA A 208 -18.29 9.51 4.83
CA ALA A 208 -17.55 10.53 5.59
C ALA A 208 -16.78 9.91 6.76
N LYS A 209 -17.36 8.89 7.40
CA LYS A 209 -16.73 8.14 8.49
C LYS A 209 -15.50 7.38 7.99
N HIS A 210 -15.65 6.60 6.92
CA HIS A 210 -14.54 5.82 6.35
C HIS A 210 -13.41 6.72 5.85
N ALA A 211 -13.74 7.82 5.16
CA ALA A 211 -12.73 8.78 4.71
C ALA A 211 -11.91 9.32 5.88
N ARG A 212 -12.58 9.73 6.97
CA ARG A 212 -11.89 10.26 8.16
C ARG A 212 -11.05 9.18 8.86
N MET A 213 -11.59 7.96 9.00
CA MET A 213 -10.88 6.84 9.62
C MET A 213 -9.64 6.43 8.84
N ALA A 214 -9.66 6.54 7.53
CA ALA A 214 -8.58 6.13 6.64
C ALA A 214 -7.76 7.31 6.09
N SER A 215 -7.71 8.44 6.78
CA SER A 215 -6.93 9.63 6.37
C SER A 215 -5.78 9.88 7.34
N PRO A 216 -4.59 9.32 7.12
CA PRO A 216 -3.47 9.48 8.05
C PRO A 216 -3.02 10.93 8.25
N ALA A 217 -3.26 11.84 7.30
CA ALA A 217 -3.00 13.27 7.47
C ALA A 217 -3.91 13.94 8.52
N LEU A 218 -5.01 13.29 8.92
CA LEU A 218 -5.92 13.77 9.96
C LEU A 218 -5.66 13.13 11.34
N TRP A 219 -4.67 12.26 11.42
CA TRP A 219 -4.31 11.56 12.66
C TRP A 219 -3.21 12.31 13.42
N PRO A 220 -3.07 12.03 14.72
CA PRO A 220 -1.87 12.46 15.45
C PRO A 220 -0.61 11.89 14.79
N ARG A 221 0.44 12.70 14.74
CA ARG A 221 1.73 12.23 14.18
C ARG A 221 2.25 11.03 14.97
N PRO A 222 2.81 10.01 14.28
CA PRO A 222 3.54 8.94 14.95
C PRO A 222 4.66 9.51 15.81
N ARG A 223 4.82 8.99 17.03
CA ARG A 223 5.88 9.44 17.95
C ARG A 223 7.28 9.04 17.50
N LYS A 224 7.38 8.01 16.67
CA LYS A 224 8.65 7.45 16.14
C LYS A 224 8.45 7.01 14.70
N GLY A 225 9.57 6.93 14.01
CA GLY A 225 9.60 6.49 12.63
C GLY A 225 9.72 7.64 11.63
N VAL A 226 10.09 7.29 10.40
CA VAL A 226 10.26 8.23 9.28
C VAL A 226 9.41 7.76 8.12
N LEU A 227 8.59 8.67 7.60
CA LEU A 227 7.87 8.48 6.36
C LEU A 227 8.61 9.22 5.24
N TYR A 228 9.12 8.48 4.28
CA TYR A 228 9.63 9.03 3.03
C TYR A 228 8.47 9.09 2.04
N THR A 229 8.27 10.26 1.42
CA THR A 229 7.23 10.43 0.41
C THR A 229 7.83 10.92 -0.89
N VAL A 230 7.41 10.32 -2.00
CA VAL A 230 7.83 10.67 -3.35
C VAL A 230 6.58 10.84 -4.21
N ALA A 231 6.56 11.85 -5.07
CA ALA A 231 5.57 12.04 -6.12
C ALA A 231 6.28 12.46 -7.41
N GLY A 232 5.77 12.04 -8.55
CA GLY A 232 6.28 12.48 -9.85
C GLY A 232 6.04 13.97 -10.04
N GLY A 233 7.00 14.68 -10.67
CA GLY A 233 6.89 16.13 -10.88
C GLY A 233 5.70 16.55 -11.75
N ASP A 234 5.27 15.68 -12.65
CA ASP A 234 4.16 15.90 -13.59
C ASP A 234 2.82 15.31 -13.12
N GLU A 235 2.76 14.78 -11.88
CA GLU A 235 1.50 14.34 -11.31
C GLU A 235 0.53 15.52 -11.07
N SER A 236 -0.76 15.21 -10.93
CA SER A 236 -1.76 16.26 -10.74
C SER A 236 -1.47 17.11 -9.50
N PRO A 237 -1.91 18.39 -9.48
CA PRO A 237 -1.77 19.28 -8.32
C PRO A 237 -2.26 18.66 -6.99
N GLU A 238 -3.26 17.79 -7.03
CA GLU A 238 -3.76 17.10 -5.85
C GLU A 238 -2.80 16.03 -5.33
N PHE A 239 -2.15 15.23 -6.19
CA PHE A 239 -1.11 14.30 -5.74
C PHE A 239 0.09 15.03 -5.15
N LEU A 240 0.53 16.13 -5.79
CA LEU A 240 1.57 16.99 -5.24
C LEU A 240 1.13 17.65 -3.91
N ARG A 241 -0.16 17.99 -3.77
CA ARG A 241 -0.72 18.49 -2.51
C ARG A 241 -0.67 17.41 -1.43
N HIS A 242 -1.07 16.18 -1.73
CA HIS A 242 -0.99 15.07 -0.78
C HIS A 242 0.44 14.84 -0.30
N ASN A 243 1.41 14.87 -1.21
CA ASN A 243 2.82 14.72 -0.85
C ASN A 243 3.29 15.80 0.14
N ARG A 244 2.84 17.06 -0.02
CA ARG A 244 3.14 18.15 0.93
C ARG A 244 2.34 18.06 2.23
N LEU A 245 1.08 17.62 2.15
CA LEU A 245 0.15 17.59 3.28
C LEU A 245 0.63 16.69 4.43
N ILE A 246 1.19 15.54 4.12
CA ILE A 246 1.60 14.57 5.14
C ILE A 246 2.84 15.01 5.93
N HIS A 247 3.55 16.04 5.47
CA HIS A 247 4.69 16.63 6.18
C HIS A 247 4.28 17.72 7.21
N GLN A 248 3.04 18.17 7.19
CA GLN A 248 2.51 19.19 8.11
C GLN A 248 2.10 18.57 9.44
#